data_e11132c16b650d31a20d892ab91fe92f
#
_entry.id   e11132c16b650d31a20d892ab91fe92f
#
_cell.length_a   1.000
_cell.length_b   1.000
_cell.length_c   1.000
_cell.angle_alpha   90.00
_cell.angle_beta   90.00
_cell.angle_gamma   90.00
#
_symmetry.space_group_name_H-M   'P 1'
#
loop_
_entity.id
_entity.type
_entity.pdbx_description
1 polymer ?
#
loop_
_entity_poly.entity_id
_entity_poly.type
_entity_poly.pdbx_seq_one_letter_code
_entity_poly.pdbx_strand_id
1 'polypeptide(L)' 'MLVEEVEVLRLVDLEGLEQEEAAQRMGISRRTLWNDLQLARKKVAQALVEGKAIVIEGGNYAYRGEEEVM' A
#
# COMPACT_ATOMS: atom_id res chain seq x y z
N MET A 1 -7.41 1.42 4.85
CA MET A 1 -6.09 1.55 4.21
C MET A 1 -6.21 2.49 3.03
N LEU A 2 -5.26 3.36 2.86
CA LEU A 2 -5.30 4.33 1.77
C LEU A 2 -4.67 3.74 0.50
N VAL A 3 -5.13 4.24 -0.66
CA VAL A 3 -4.57 3.80 -1.94
C VAL A 3 -3.06 4.05 -1.99
N GLU A 4 -2.62 5.17 -1.42
CA GLU A 4 -1.19 5.49 -1.38
C GLU A 4 -0.40 4.45 -0.61
N GLU A 5 -0.98 3.90 0.44
CA GLU A 5 -0.32 2.86 1.21
C GLU A 5 -0.23 1.56 0.43
N VAL A 6 -1.27 1.25 -0.34
CA VAL A 6 -1.24 0.08 -1.21
C VAL A 6 -0.16 0.24 -2.28
N GLU A 7 -0.03 1.45 -2.82
CA GLU A 7 0.97 1.70 -3.85
C GLU A 7 2.38 1.54 -3.31
N VAL A 8 2.63 2.01 -2.09
CA VAL A 8 3.94 1.82 -1.46
C VAL A 8 4.25 0.34 -1.29
N LEU A 9 3.27 -0.43 -0.84
CA LEU A 9 3.45 -1.87 -0.69
C LEU A 9 3.74 -2.52 -2.03
N ARG A 10 3.03 -2.11 -3.08
CA ARG A 10 3.23 -2.68 -4.39
C ARG A 10 4.66 -2.44 -4.89
N LEU A 11 5.12 -1.20 -4.78
CA LEU A 11 6.43 -0.86 -5.31
C LEU A 11 7.56 -1.49 -4.51
N VAL A 12 7.48 -1.44 -3.19
CA VAL A 12 8.60 -1.89 -2.35
C VAL A 12 8.52 -3.39 -2.07
N ASP A 13 7.37 -3.87 -1.61
CA ASP A 13 7.27 -5.24 -1.11
C ASP A 13 6.93 -6.24 -2.20
N LEU A 14 6.17 -5.83 -3.21
CA LEU A 14 5.80 -6.75 -4.28
C LEU A 14 6.80 -6.70 -5.43
N GLU A 15 7.13 -5.50 -5.91
CA GLU A 15 8.04 -5.37 -7.04
C GLU A 15 9.51 -5.31 -6.64
N GLY A 16 9.79 -5.09 -5.37
CA GLY A 16 11.15 -5.16 -4.87
C GLY A 16 12.00 -3.92 -5.16
N LEU A 17 11.38 -2.77 -5.41
CA LEU A 17 12.14 -1.55 -5.63
C LEU A 17 12.78 -1.08 -4.34
N GLU A 18 13.95 -0.47 -4.46
CA GLU A 18 14.56 0.21 -3.32
C GLU A 18 13.71 1.41 -2.95
N GLN A 19 13.77 1.80 -1.67
CA GLN A 19 12.92 2.86 -1.17
C GLN A 19 13.12 4.18 -1.90
N GLU A 20 14.37 4.48 -2.25
CA GLU A 20 14.65 5.73 -2.95
C GLU A 20 13.99 5.75 -4.33
N GLU A 21 14.07 4.66 -5.05
CA GLU A 21 13.44 4.57 -6.35
C GLU A 21 11.93 4.64 -6.25
N ALA A 22 11.36 3.95 -5.28
CA ALA A 22 9.92 3.97 -5.07
C ALA A 22 9.44 5.38 -4.73
N ALA A 23 10.20 6.08 -3.90
CA ALA A 23 9.85 7.45 -3.54
C ALA A 23 9.86 8.36 -4.76
N GLN A 24 10.85 8.20 -5.63
CA GLN A 24 10.90 8.99 -6.84
C GLN A 24 9.70 8.73 -7.74
N ARG A 25 9.30 7.48 -7.89
CA ARG A 25 8.14 7.15 -8.72
C ARG A 25 6.86 7.73 -8.18
N MET A 26 6.75 7.82 -6.87
CA MET A 26 5.56 8.37 -6.23
C MET A 26 5.61 9.88 -6.07
N GLY A 27 6.76 10.50 -6.35
CA GLY A 27 6.92 11.94 -6.21
C GLY A 27 6.90 12.40 -4.77
N ILE A 28 7.39 11.59 -3.85
CA ILE A 28 7.43 11.91 -2.43
C ILE A 28 8.85 11.73 -1.92
N SER A 29 9.11 12.28 -0.73
CA SER A 29 10.43 12.12 -0.11
C SER A 29 10.59 10.68 0.37
N ARG A 30 11.84 10.25 0.49
CA ARG A 30 12.15 8.93 1.01
C ARG A 30 11.61 8.76 2.42
N ARG A 31 11.66 9.81 3.22
CA ARG A 31 11.17 9.75 4.58
C ARG A 31 9.66 9.52 4.62
N THR A 32 8.94 10.22 3.77
CA THR A 32 7.50 10.04 3.67
C THR A 32 7.18 8.62 3.21
N LEU A 33 7.91 8.12 2.23
CA LEU A 33 7.72 6.77 1.76
C LEU A 33 7.94 5.77 2.89
N TRP A 34 9.01 5.95 3.68
CA TRP A 34 9.31 5.03 4.76
C TRP A 34 8.20 5.03 5.80
N ASN A 35 7.69 6.22 6.16
CA ASN A 35 6.59 6.30 7.11
C ASN A 35 5.35 5.60 6.58
N ASP A 36 5.01 5.85 5.32
CA ASP A 36 3.83 5.21 4.71
C ASP A 36 3.99 3.70 4.64
N LEU A 37 5.19 3.24 4.35
CA LEU A 37 5.47 1.82 4.29
C LEU A 37 5.27 1.15 5.65
N GLN A 38 5.76 1.78 6.71
CA GLN A 38 5.59 1.22 8.04
C GLN A 38 4.11 1.16 8.45
N LEU A 39 3.38 2.21 8.15
CA LEU A 39 1.94 2.22 8.43
C LEU A 39 1.21 1.16 7.63
N ALA A 40 1.54 1.03 6.36
CA ALA A 40 0.90 0.06 5.49
C ALA A 40 1.16 -1.36 5.97
N ARG A 41 2.40 -1.65 6.31
CA ARG A 41 2.77 -2.97 6.82
C ARG A 41 2.05 -3.30 8.12
N LYS A 42 1.93 -2.30 8.99
CA LYS A 42 1.25 -2.50 10.26
C LYS A 42 -0.22 -2.82 10.04
N LYS A 43 -0.86 -2.12 9.12
CA LYS A 43 -2.28 -2.34 8.85
C LYS A 43 -2.51 -3.73 8.27
N VAL A 44 -1.66 -4.17 7.38
CA VAL A 44 -1.76 -5.51 6.81
C VAL A 44 -1.54 -6.57 7.89
N ALA A 45 -0.51 -6.40 8.69
CA ALA A 45 -0.21 -7.34 9.77
C ALA A 45 -1.37 -7.42 10.75
N GLN A 46 -1.95 -6.28 11.10
CA GLN A 46 -3.08 -6.25 12.01
C GLN A 46 -4.28 -7.00 11.45
N ALA A 47 -4.58 -6.78 10.17
CA ALA A 47 -5.70 -7.46 9.54
C ALA A 47 -5.50 -8.98 9.55
N LEU A 48 -4.28 -9.41 9.26
CA LEU A 48 -3.99 -10.84 9.24
C LEU A 48 -4.08 -11.46 10.63
N VAL A 49 -3.49 -10.79 11.61
CA VAL A 49 -3.45 -11.33 12.97
C VAL A 49 -4.84 -11.35 13.59
N GLU A 50 -5.62 -10.31 13.35
CA GLU A 50 -6.94 -10.16 13.96
C GLU A 50 -8.07 -10.72 13.10
N GLY A 51 -7.75 -11.22 11.91
CA GLY A 51 -8.78 -11.79 11.04
C GLY A 51 -9.75 -10.76 10.51
N LYS A 52 -9.28 -9.54 10.26
CA LYS A 52 -10.12 -8.45 9.79
C LYS A 52 -9.96 -8.27 8.29
N ALA A 53 -11.00 -7.76 7.66
CA ALA A 53 -10.95 -7.40 6.26
C ALA A 53 -10.13 -6.12 6.08
N ILE A 54 -9.49 -6.01 4.92
CA ILE A 54 -8.77 -4.80 4.54
C ILE A 54 -9.65 -4.01 3.58
N VAL A 55 -9.96 -2.77 3.96
CA VAL A 55 -10.75 -1.88 3.13
C VAL A 55 -9.80 -0.85 2.53
N ILE A 56 -9.83 -0.70 1.21
CA ILE A 56 -8.97 0.23 0.50
C ILE A 56 -9.80 1.42 0.06
N GLU A 57 -9.36 2.61 0.46
CA GLU A 57 -10.10 3.84 0.20
C GLU A 57 -9.28 4.79 -0.64
N GLY A 58 -9.97 5.66 -1.36
CA GLY A 58 -9.35 6.78 -2.05
C GLY A 58 -9.08 6.56 -3.52
N GLY A 59 -9.43 5.42 -4.07
CA GLY A 59 -9.17 5.16 -5.47
C GLY A 59 -10.27 4.35 -6.12
N ASN A 60 -10.69 4.78 -7.31
CA ASN A 60 -11.74 4.07 -8.02
C ASN A 60 -11.28 2.72 -8.53
N TYR A 61 -10.02 2.62 -8.91
CA TYR A 61 -9.54 1.36 -9.46
C TYR A 61 -9.48 0.26 -8.40
N ALA A 62 -9.49 0.60 -7.14
CA ALA A 62 -9.53 -0.40 -6.09
C ALA A 62 -10.83 -1.19 -6.14
N TYR A 63 -11.88 -0.52 -6.51
CA TYR A 63 -13.17 -1.18 -6.66
C TYR A 63 -13.20 -2.13 -7.81
N ARG A 64 -12.55 -1.76 -8.91
CA ARG A 64 -12.56 -2.66 -10.05
C ARG A 64 -11.92 -4.00 -9.73
N GLY A 65 -10.87 -3.97 -8.94
CA GLY A 65 -10.25 -5.20 -8.52
C GLY A 65 -11.22 -6.09 -7.76
N GLU A 66 -12.01 -5.48 -6.89
CA GLU A 66 -12.98 -6.23 -6.12
C GLU A 66 -14.10 -6.76 -6.99
N GLU A 67 -14.55 -5.97 -7.95
CA GLU A 67 -15.60 -6.40 -8.84
C GLU A 67 -15.17 -7.57 -9.70
N GLU A 68 -13.94 -7.58 -10.11
CA GLU A 68 -13.43 -8.67 -10.92
C GLU A 68 -13.35 -9.98 -10.18
N VAL A 69 -13.18 -9.91 -8.89
CA VAL A 69 -13.15 -11.12 -8.07
C VAL A 69 -14.51 -11.76 -7.98
N MET A 70 -15.54 -10.96 -8.08
CA MET A 70 -16.90 -11.44 -7.98
C MET A 70 -17.30 -12.25 -9.21
#